data_d186c5bd0ec5ba1a25c03e3bff2e79c5
#
_entry.id   d186c5bd0ec5ba1a25c03e3bff2e79c5
#
_cell.length_a   1.000
_cell.length_b   1.000
_cell.length_c   1.000
_cell.angle_alpha   90.00
_cell.angle_beta   90.00
_cell.angle_gamma   90.00
#
_symmetry.space_group_name_H-M   'P 1'
#
loop_
_entity.id
_entity.type
_entity.pdbx_description
1 polymer ?
#
loop_
_entity_poly.entity_id
_entity_poly.type
_entity_poly.pdbx_seq_one_letter_code
_entity_poly.pdbx_strand_id
1 'polypeptide(L)'
;MSSFSIPSRPRSPPSDISWRCLGHTDELQKDPNDINLITNWPGTGREESKCPTELSYGDDGKIHWSFDVPPDASSVSWFKLLLLREEDTNDDRDVSEYLVSAREFLSRTNKTAIDAVSDFLGALWKNTIAKIVCARGQMVVDALVFRVVITVPAIWKGYARQAMHKAADQAGILKERAAGPTELVFANEPEAAAMSTLIERGRRPGTGGVYVVCDAGGGTVDMISYKIDQVDPICMKEAVEGKG
;
A
#
# COMPACT_ATOMS: atom_id res chain seq x y z
N MET A 1 35.49 9.73 30.85
CA MET A 1 34.05 9.31 30.79
C MET A 1 33.61 9.58 29.35
N SER A 2 33.69 8.55 28.52
CA SER A 2 33.34 8.65 27.10
C SER A 2 31.87 8.26 26.95
N SER A 3 31.05 9.23 26.56
CA SER A 3 29.66 8.97 26.25
C SER A 3 29.56 8.28 24.87
N PHE A 4 29.22 7.01 24.87
CA PHE A 4 28.81 6.31 23.65
C PHE A 4 27.44 6.82 23.24
N SER A 5 27.39 7.62 22.17
CA SER A 5 26.15 7.88 21.47
C SER A 5 25.81 6.66 20.62
N ILE A 6 24.69 6.02 20.92
CA ILE A 6 24.10 4.98 20.07
C ILE A 6 23.67 5.67 18.76
N PRO A 7 24.16 5.25 17.60
CA PRO A 7 23.70 5.82 16.33
C PRO A 7 22.21 5.50 16.19
N SER A 8 21.41 6.56 15.96
CA SER A 8 20.00 6.42 15.61
C SER A 8 19.89 5.51 14.38
N ARG A 9 19.15 4.40 14.53
CA ARG A 9 18.83 3.49 13.41
C ARG A 9 18.35 4.32 12.21
N PRO A 10 18.84 4.09 11.00
CA PRO A 10 18.23 4.69 9.83
C PRO A 10 16.79 4.15 9.79
N ARG A 11 15.81 5.07 9.82
CA ARG A 11 14.41 4.70 9.63
C ARG A 11 14.30 4.08 8.25
N SER A 12 13.68 2.91 8.18
CA SER A 12 13.36 2.27 6.90
C SER A 12 12.71 3.30 5.98
N PRO A 13 13.14 3.41 4.71
CA PRO A 13 12.45 4.29 3.78
C PRO A 13 10.97 3.93 3.77
N PRO A 14 10.07 4.92 3.67
CA PRO A 14 8.64 4.65 3.61
C PRO A 14 8.38 3.75 2.41
N SER A 15 7.95 2.53 2.66
CA SER A 15 7.51 1.64 1.60
C SER A 15 6.24 2.24 0.99
N ASP A 16 6.20 2.31 -0.34
CA ASP A 16 5.16 3.00 -1.09
C ASP A 16 3.82 2.24 -1.10
N ILE A 17 3.23 2.01 0.07
CA ILE A 17 1.81 1.74 0.12
C ILE A 17 1.13 3.10 0.26
N SER A 18 0.95 3.78 -0.86
CA SER A 18 0.15 4.99 -0.87
C SER A 18 -1.33 4.59 -0.86
N TRP A 19 -1.96 4.78 0.28
CA TRP A 19 -3.40 4.61 0.40
C TRP A 19 -4.04 5.96 0.05
N ARG A 20 -4.71 6.01 -1.07
CA ARG A 20 -5.64 7.09 -1.37
C ARG A 20 -7.03 6.60 -0.99
N CYS A 21 -7.63 7.22 0.01
CA CYS A 21 -9.04 7.04 0.27
C CYS A 21 -9.78 7.81 -0.82
N LEU A 22 -10.18 7.12 -1.89
CA LEU A 22 -11.12 7.66 -2.84
C LEU A 22 -12.46 7.74 -2.12
N GLY A 23 -12.83 8.95 -1.70
CA GLY A 23 -14.17 9.21 -1.24
C GLY A 23 -15.13 8.90 -2.39
N HIS A 24 -16.15 8.15 -2.08
CA HIS A 24 -17.42 8.01 -2.79
C HIS A 24 -17.50 8.40 -4.26
N THR A 25 -17.74 7.42 -5.10
CA THR A 25 -18.33 7.59 -6.43
C THR A 25 -19.85 7.51 -6.36
N ASP A 26 -20.50 8.32 -5.56
CA ASP A 26 -21.93 8.48 -5.59
C ASP A 26 -22.30 9.94 -5.86
N GLU A 27 -23.55 10.20 -6.13
CA GLU A 27 -24.17 11.49 -6.48
C GLU A 27 -23.73 12.69 -5.61
N LEU A 28 -22.99 12.45 -4.52
CA LEU A 28 -22.44 13.44 -3.61
C LEU A 28 -21.05 13.95 -4.01
N GLN A 29 -20.29 13.22 -4.82
CA GLN A 29 -18.97 13.67 -5.29
C GLN A 29 -19.10 14.26 -6.70
N LYS A 30 -19.16 15.58 -6.78
CA LYS A 30 -19.30 16.30 -8.05
C LYS A 30 -18.02 16.27 -8.90
N ASP A 31 -16.87 15.99 -8.29
CA ASP A 31 -15.58 15.95 -8.99
C ASP A 31 -14.83 14.64 -8.64
N PRO A 32 -14.56 13.77 -9.61
CA PRO A 32 -13.79 12.54 -9.40
C PRO A 32 -12.33 12.83 -9.00
N ASN A 33 -11.86 14.07 -9.14
CA ASN A 33 -10.52 14.49 -8.73
C ASN A 33 -10.47 14.99 -7.27
N ASP A 34 -11.60 15.11 -6.59
CA ASP A 34 -11.67 15.47 -5.17
C ASP A 34 -11.22 14.29 -4.31
N ILE A 35 -9.90 14.16 -4.14
CA ILE A 35 -9.26 13.07 -3.40
C ILE A 35 -8.88 13.55 -2.02
N ASN A 36 -9.48 12.96 -0.99
CA ASN A 36 -9.12 13.22 0.38
C ASN A 36 -7.94 12.35 0.80
N LEU A 37 -6.81 12.96 1.12
CA LEU A 37 -5.62 12.27 1.61
C LEU A 37 -5.66 12.12 3.13
N ILE A 38 -5.29 10.93 3.61
CA ILE A 38 -5.03 10.74 5.03
C ILE A 38 -3.57 11.12 5.28
N THR A 39 -3.36 12.18 6.03
CA THR A 39 -2.05 12.72 6.38
C THR A 39 -1.75 12.64 7.87
N ASN A 40 -2.74 12.26 8.68
CA ASN A 40 -2.64 12.13 10.13
C ASN A 40 -2.57 10.66 10.54
N TRP A 41 -1.42 10.25 11.02
CA TRP A 41 -1.13 8.87 11.43
C TRP A 41 -0.94 8.75 12.95
N PRO A 42 -1.26 7.60 13.57
CA PRO A 42 -0.92 7.34 14.97
C PRO A 42 0.59 7.45 15.20
N GLY A 43 1.00 7.96 16.35
CA GLY A 43 2.40 8.07 16.73
C GLY A 43 3.17 9.24 16.11
N THR A 44 2.57 10.02 15.18
CA THR A 44 3.18 11.25 14.66
C THR A 44 2.38 12.48 15.09
N GLY A 45 3.07 13.50 15.55
CA GLY A 45 2.45 14.80 15.88
C GLY A 45 2.35 15.76 14.70
N ARG A 46 2.58 15.30 13.47
CA ARG A 46 2.63 16.10 12.25
C ARG A 46 1.92 15.42 11.10
N GLU A 47 1.61 16.18 10.07
CA GLU A 47 1.06 15.63 8.82
C GLU A 47 2.16 14.99 7.99
N GLU A 48 1.88 13.78 7.51
CA GLU A 48 2.76 13.00 6.63
C GLU A 48 1.93 12.41 5.50
N SER A 49 2.37 12.59 4.27
CA SER A 49 1.67 12.07 3.08
C SER A 49 1.70 10.55 2.97
N LYS A 50 2.66 9.91 3.63
CA LYS A 50 2.87 8.45 3.64
C LYS A 50 3.17 8.00 5.07
N CYS A 51 2.84 6.76 5.39
CA CYS A 51 3.22 6.13 6.66
C CYS A 51 4.21 4.98 6.41
N PRO A 52 5.20 4.77 7.29
CA PRO A 52 6.09 3.61 7.22
C PRO A 52 5.32 2.29 7.26
N THR A 53 5.69 1.34 6.39
CA THR A 53 5.18 -0.03 6.45
C THR A 53 6.03 -0.83 7.41
N GLU A 54 5.75 -0.66 8.69
CA GLU A 54 6.50 -1.24 9.79
C GLU A 54 5.54 -1.76 10.85
N LEU A 55 5.85 -2.92 11.43
CA LEU A 55 5.11 -3.57 12.49
C LEU A 55 6.03 -3.98 13.64
N SER A 56 5.50 -3.92 14.84
CA SER A 56 6.08 -4.52 16.03
C SER A 56 4.97 -5.19 16.84
N TYR A 57 5.30 -6.32 17.46
CA TYR A 57 4.38 -7.05 18.31
C TYR A 57 4.85 -6.94 19.77
N GLY A 58 4.04 -6.30 20.60
CA GLY A 58 4.30 -6.19 22.03
C GLY A 58 4.04 -7.50 22.77
N ASP A 59 4.67 -7.67 23.92
CA ASP A 59 4.49 -8.85 24.79
C ASP A 59 3.04 -8.98 25.31
N ASP A 60 2.31 -7.89 25.33
CA ASP A 60 0.87 -7.82 25.65
C ASP A 60 -0.05 -8.22 24.48
N GLY A 61 0.54 -8.61 23.34
CA GLY A 61 -0.18 -8.93 22.12
C GLY A 61 -0.65 -7.71 21.32
N LYS A 62 -0.28 -6.49 21.75
CA LYS A 62 -0.60 -5.26 21.00
C LYS A 62 0.25 -5.17 19.75
N ILE A 63 -0.41 -4.81 18.64
CA ILE A 63 0.24 -4.51 17.38
C ILE A 63 0.55 -3.03 17.33
N HIS A 64 1.83 -2.68 17.24
CA HIS A 64 2.28 -1.33 16.91
C HIS A 64 2.61 -1.27 15.44
N TRP A 65 2.23 -0.20 14.78
CA TRP A 65 2.39 -0.04 13.35
C TRP A 65 2.78 1.37 12.95
N SER A 66 3.49 1.50 11.87
CA SER A 66 3.88 2.79 11.31
C SER A 66 4.66 3.62 12.33
N PHE A 67 4.28 4.88 12.54
CA PHE A 67 4.94 5.80 13.49
C PHE A 67 4.70 5.46 14.98
N ASP A 68 3.75 4.56 15.28
CA ASP A 68 3.48 4.10 16.67
C ASP A 68 4.45 2.99 17.10
N VAL A 69 5.33 2.51 16.22
CA VAL A 69 6.36 1.53 16.55
C VAL A 69 7.40 2.19 17.45
N PRO A 70 7.61 1.68 18.70
CA PRO A 70 8.61 2.23 19.60
C PRO A 70 10.03 2.14 19.00
N PRO A 71 10.90 3.15 19.19
CA PRO A 71 12.24 3.18 18.59
C PRO A 71 13.15 2.03 19.00
N ASP A 72 12.93 1.46 20.19
CA ASP A 72 13.68 0.35 20.80
C ASP A 72 13.02 -1.01 20.59
N ALA A 73 11.82 -1.05 20.03
CA ALA A 73 11.13 -2.29 19.76
C ALA A 73 11.76 -3.07 18.59
N SER A 74 11.74 -4.39 18.69
CA SER A 74 12.01 -5.24 17.54
C SER A 74 10.85 -5.10 16.56
N SER A 75 11.15 -4.74 15.31
CA SER A 75 10.15 -4.46 14.29
C SER A 75 10.45 -5.19 12.99
N VAL A 76 9.45 -5.29 12.14
CA VAL A 76 9.56 -5.87 10.79
C VAL A 76 9.07 -4.88 9.74
N SER A 77 9.85 -4.77 8.69
CA SER A 77 9.52 -4.08 7.43
C SER A 77 9.64 -5.06 6.26
N TRP A 78 9.29 -4.64 5.06
CA TRP A 78 9.44 -5.42 3.83
C TRP A 78 8.59 -6.69 3.74
N PHE A 79 7.74 -6.97 4.71
CA PHE A 79 6.91 -8.17 4.76
C PHE A 79 5.94 -8.31 3.57
N LYS A 80 5.63 -7.24 2.83
CA LYS A 80 4.88 -7.28 1.57
C LYS A 80 5.60 -8.15 0.54
N LEU A 81 6.93 -8.04 0.44
CA LEU A 81 7.72 -8.82 -0.52
C LEU A 81 7.79 -10.31 -0.15
N LEU A 82 7.54 -10.66 1.12
CA LEU A 82 7.46 -12.05 1.53
C LEU A 82 6.19 -12.77 1.05
N LEU A 83 5.26 -12.06 0.40
CA LEU A 83 4.16 -12.69 -0.34
C LEU A 83 4.64 -13.31 -1.67
N LEU A 84 5.83 -12.95 -2.14
CA LEU A 84 6.47 -13.57 -3.29
C LEU A 84 7.21 -14.84 -2.87
N ARG A 85 7.34 -15.76 -3.81
CA ARG A 85 8.22 -16.92 -3.67
C ARG A 85 9.67 -16.48 -3.82
N GLU A 86 10.60 -17.23 -3.24
CA GLU A 86 12.04 -16.89 -3.33
C GLU A 86 12.54 -16.79 -4.77
N GLU A 87 12.05 -17.67 -5.65
CA GLU A 87 12.36 -17.66 -7.08
C GLU A 87 11.89 -16.43 -7.86
N ASP A 88 10.96 -15.67 -7.26
CA ASP A 88 10.36 -14.46 -7.85
C ASP A 88 10.83 -13.18 -7.14
N THR A 89 11.74 -13.30 -6.18
CA THR A 89 12.40 -12.14 -5.56
C THR A 89 13.70 -11.86 -6.30
N ASN A 90 13.94 -10.57 -6.60
CA ASN A 90 15.17 -10.17 -7.29
C ASN A 90 16.42 -10.55 -6.51
N ASP A 91 17.51 -10.91 -7.24
CA ASP A 91 18.83 -11.27 -6.72
C ASP A 91 19.62 -10.08 -6.10
N ASP A 92 18.97 -8.99 -5.77
CA ASP A 92 19.60 -7.85 -5.11
C ASP A 92 20.00 -8.23 -3.68
N ARG A 93 21.31 -8.23 -3.41
CA ARG A 93 21.88 -8.65 -2.13
C ARG A 93 21.36 -7.84 -0.95
N ASP A 94 21.17 -6.54 -1.15
CA ASP A 94 20.73 -5.64 -0.08
C ASP A 94 19.27 -5.93 0.30
N VAL A 95 18.41 -6.17 -0.68
CA VAL A 95 17.02 -6.61 -0.46
C VAL A 95 16.98 -7.97 0.22
N SER A 96 17.88 -8.88 -0.16
CA SER A 96 17.97 -10.23 0.42
C SER A 96 18.22 -10.21 1.94
N GLU A 97 19.08 -9.34 2.46
CA GLU A 97 19.34 -9.24 3.90
C GLU A 97 18.11 -8.76 4.70
N TYR A 98 17.37 -7.79 4.16
CA TYR A 98 16.12 -7.33 4.77
C TYR A 98 15.05 -8.42 4.78
N LEU A 99 14.93 -9.21 3.70
CA LEU A 99 13.98 -10.31 3.62
C LEU A 99 14.33 -11.45 4.58
N VAL A 100 15.63 -11.75 4.76
CA VAL A 100 16.09 -12.74 5.75
C VAL A 100 15.69 -12.29 7.15
N SER A 101 16.02 -11.06 7.52
CA SER A 101 15.66 -10.49 8.83
C SER A 101 14.15 -10.49 9.08
N ALA A 102 13.37 -10.17 8.04
CA ALA A 102 11.91 -10.18 8.13
C ALA A 102 11.37 -11.61 8.33
N ARG A 103 11.89 -12.61 7.61
CA ARG A 103 11.51 -14.03 7.82
C ARG A 103 11.84 -14.50 9.24
N GLU A 104 13.03 -14.18 9.74
CA GLU A 104 13.43 -14.52 11.11
C GLU A 104 12.52 -13.87 12.15
N PHE A 105 12.17 -12.61 11.96
CA PHE A 105 11.24 -11.91 12.83
C PHE A 105 9.86 -12.58 12.84
N LEU A 106 9.30 -12.88 11.68
CA LEU A 106 8.00 -13.52 11.56
C LEU A 106 8.02 -14.93 12.18
N SER A 107 9.09 -15.68 11.99
CA SER A 107 9.27 -16.99 12.60
C SER A 107 9.27 -16.91 14.14
N ARG A 108 9.99 -15.95 14.72
CA ARG A 108 10.04 -15.74 16.18
C ARG A 108 8.70 -15.33 16.76
N THR A 109 7.91 -14.58 16.01
CA THR A 109 6.58 -14.11 16.45
C THR A 109 5.45 -15.06 16.06
N ASN A 110 5.79 -16.23 15.49
CA ASN A 110 4.83 -17.22 14.99
C ASN A 110 3.79 -16.61 14.03
N LYS A 111 4.25 -15.76 13.13
CA LYS A 111 3.45 -15.09 12.11
C LYS A 111 3.88 -15.51 10.72
N THR A 112 2.94 -15.56 9.79
CA THR A 112 3.21 -15.67 8.36
C THR A 112 3.31 -14.31 7.70
N ALA A 113 3.81 -14.23 6.47
CA ALA A 113 3.79 -13.01 5.68
C ALA A 113 2.35 -12.49 5.47
N ILE A 114 1.40 -13.39 5.27
CA ILE A 114 -0.02 -13.03 5.13
C ILE A 114 -0.54 -12.42 6.43
N ASP A 115 -0.16 -12.95 7.61
CA ASP A 115 -0.58 -12.39 8.88
C ASP A 115 -0.02 -11.00 9.11
N ALA A 116 1.26 -10.76 8.79
CA ALA A 116 1.87 -9.44 8.92
C ALA A 116 1.21 -8.41 7.98
N VAL A 117 0.95 -8.77 6.73
CA VAL A 117 0.21 -7.92 5.80
C VAL A 117 -1.19 -7.66 6.30
N SER A 118 -1.88 -8.68 6.81
CA SER A 118 -3.22 -8.56 7.39
C SER A 118 -3.25 -7.63 8.60
N ASP A 119 -2.30 -7.78 9.52
CA ASP A 119 -2.20 -6.96 10.72
C ASP A 119 -1.99 -5.49 10.36
N PHE A 120 -1.10 -5.21 9.38
CA PHE A 120 -0.87 -3.86 8.89
C PHE A 120 -2.10 -3.28 8.17
N LEU A 121 -2.71 -4.05 7.25
CA LEU A 121 -3.90 -3.64 6.53
C LEU A 121 -5.07 -3.39 7.48
N GLY A 122 -5.24 -4.23 8.51
CA GLY A 122 -6.30 -4.09 9.51
C GLY A 122 -6.14 -2.83 10.34
N ALA A 123 -4.92 -2.50 10.78
CA ALA A 123 -4.62 -1.27 11.48
C ALA A 123 -4.87 -0.03 10.61
N LEU A 124 -4.40 -0.08 9.36
CA LEU A 124 -4.62 0.97 8.37
C LEU A 124 -6.10 1.17 8.06
N TRP A 125 -6.85 0.08 7.83
CA TRP A 125 -8.28 0.10 7.57
C TRP A 125 -9.07 0.71 8.73
N LYS A 126 -8.76 0.28 9.94
CA LYS A 126 -9.38 0.83 11.16
C LYS A 126 -9.14 2.34 11.29
N ASN A 127 -7.89 2.79 11.04
CA ASN A 127 -7.56 4.22 11.06
C ASN A 127 -8.34 4.98 9.96
N THR A 128 -8.39 4.41 8.75
CA THR A 128 -9.10 5.01 7.61
C THR A 128 -10.58 5.18 7.92
N ILE A 129 -11.26 4.13 8.38
CA ILE A 129 -12.67 4.19 8.74
C ILE A 129 -12.92 5.22 9.85
N ALA A 130 -12.07 5.27 10.87
CA ALA A 130 -12.19 6.27 11.94
C ALA A 130 -12.11 7.71 11.41
N LYS A 131 -11.23 7.97 10.44
CA LYS A 131 -11.12 9.29 9.78
C LYS A 131 -12.37 9.63 8.95
N ILE A 132 -12.89 8.65 8.19
CA ILE A 132 -14.12 8.85 7.40
C ILE A 132 -15.31 9.09 8.34
N VAL A 133 -15.44 8.32 9.42
CA VAL A 133 -16.47 8.51 10.44
C VAL A 133 -16.39 9.91 11.08
N CYS A 134 -15.19 10.35 11.41
CA CYS A 134 -14.98 11.68 11.95
C CYS A 134 -15.43 12.78 10.96
N ALA A 135 -15.17 12.60 9.67
CA ALA A 135 -15.50 13.59 8.65
C ALA A 135 -16.97 13.56 8.20
N ARG A 136 -17.62 12.39 8.17
CA ARG A 136 -18.94 12.17 7.54
C ARG A 136 -20.03 11.73 8.54
N GLY A 137 -19.64 11.27 9.72
CA GLY A 137 -20.52 10.68 10.72
C GLY A 137 -20.78 9.19 10.51
N GLN A 138 -21.04 8.48 11.61
CA GLN A 138 -21.21 7.00 11.62
C GLN A 138 -22.37 6.55 10.73
N MET A 139 -23.52 7.22 10.81
CA MET A 139 -24.73 6.85 10.05
C MET A 139 -24.48 6.87 8.53
N VAL A 140 -23.72 7.87 8.05
CA VAL A 140 -23.37 7.96 6.63
C VAL A 140 -22.46 6.79 6.27
N VAL A 141 -21.42 6.56 7.05
CA VAL A 141 -20.45 5.47 6.80
C VAL A 141 -21.13 4.11 6.79
N ASP A 142 -22.11 3.88 7.67
CA ASP A 142 -22.85 2.61 7.73
C ASP A 142 -23.72 2.38 6.50
N ALA A 143 -24.18 3.46 5.86
CA ALA A 143 -25.01 3.41 4.65
C ALA A 143 -24.19 3.27 3.34
N LEU A 144 -22.85 3.37 3.42
CA LEU A 144 -21.99 3.36 2.24
C LEU A 144 -21.51 1.96 1.87
N VAL A 145 -21.60 1.62 0.60
CA VAL A 145 -20.85 0.51 -0.01
C VAL A 145 -19.43 0.98 -0.29
N PHE A 146 -18.45 0.20 0.11
CA PHE A 146 -17.05 0.52 -0.16
C PHE A 146 -16.52 -0.20 -1.38
N ARG A 147 -15.77 0.57 -2.18
CA ARG A 147 -14.85 0.01 -3.17
C ARG A 147 -13.43 0.31 -2.69
N VAL A 148 -12.65 -0.73 -2.42
CA VAL A 148 -11.26 -0.64 -1.99
C VAL A 148 -10.38 -1.02 -3.15
N VAL A 149 -9.42 -0.16 -3.47
CA VAL A 149 -8.40 -0.45 -4.48
C VAL A 149 -7.06 -0.63 -3.77
N ILE A 150 -6.43 -1.79 -3.98
CA ILE A 150 -5.07 -2.05 -3.51
C ILE A 150 -4.15 -2.06 -4.74
N THR A 151 -3.14 -1.20 -4.74
CA THR A 151 -2.13 -1.22 -5.79
C THR A 151 -1.09 -2.30 -5.51
N VAL A 152 -0.68 -2.99 -6.58
CA VAL A 152 0.33 -4.04 -6.53
C VAL A 152 1.31 -3.85 -7.69
N PRO A 153 2.59 -4.28 -7.54
CA PRO A 153 3.54 -4.28 -8.64
C PRO A 153 3.00 -5.02 -9.88
N ALA A 154 3.29 -4.51 -11.08
CA ALA A 154 2.78 -5.09 -12.32
C ALA A 154 3.26 -6.54 -12.51
N ILE A 155 4.50 -6.82 -12.09
CA ILE A 155 5.15 -8.14 -12.19
C ILE A 155 4.56 -9.20 -11.25
N TRP A 156 3.68 -8.82 -10.31
CA TRP A 156 3.11 -9.76 -9.35
C TRP A 156 2.26 -10.84 -10.03
N LYS A 157 2.65 -12.08 -9.81
CA LYS A 157 1.93 -13.25 -10.29
C LYS A 157 0.60 -13.45 -9.55
N GLY A 158 -0.30 -14.21 -10.14
CA GLY A 158 -1.63 -14.45 -9.60
C GLY A 158 -1.66 -14.96 -8.14
N TYR A 159 -0.70 -15.80 -7.74
CA TYR A 159 -0.62 -16.30 -6.36
C TYR A 159 -0.32 -15.20 -5.33
N ALA A 160 0.50 -14.20 -5.68
CA ALA A 160 0.81 -13.08 -4.79
C ALA A 160 -0.41 -12.15 -4.61
N ARG A 161 -1.19 -11.94 -5.69
CA ARG A 161 -2.46 -11.23 -5.62
C ARG A 161 -3.49 -11.99 -4.77
N GLN A 162 -3.54 -13.32 -4.87
CA GLN A 162 -4.39 -14.16 -4.01
C GLN A 162 -3.96 -14.07 -2.54
N ALA A 163 -2.66 -14.07 -2.26
CA ALA A 163 -2.15 -13.89 -0.90
C ALA A 163 -2.53 -12.50 -0.33
N MET A 164 -2.43 -11.44 -1.14
CA MET A 164 -2.87 -10.09 -0.76
C MET A 164 -4.38 -10.04 -0.52
N HIS A 165 -5.18 -10.70 -1.36
CA HIS A 165 -6.63 -10.81 -1.17
C HIS A 165 -6.96 -11.47 0.17
N LYS A 166 -6.29 -12.60 0.46
CA LYS A 166 -6.45 -13.30 1.74
C LYS A 166 -6.07 -12.42 2.93
N ALA A 167 -4.99 -11.66 2.81
CA ALA A 167 -4.58 -10.72 3.85
C ALA A 167 -5.63 -9.61 4.06
N ALA A 168 -6.21 -9.07 2.98
CA ALA A 168 -7.26 -8.06 3.05
C ALA A 168 -8.55 -8.59 3.70
N ASP A 169 -8.90 -9.84 3.43
CA ASP A 169 -10.04 -10.52 4.06
C ASP A 169 -9.80 -10.72 5.57
N GLN A 170 -8.65 -11.25 5.95
CA GLN A 170 -8.24 -11.42 7.36
C GLN A 170 -8.15 -10.07 8.10
N ALA A 171 -7.78 -9.00 7.43
CA ALA A 171 -7.75 -7.63 7.94
C ALA A 171 -9.16 -7.06 8.23
N GLY A 172 -10.21 -7.76 7.82
CA GLY A 172 -11.60 -7.33 7.98
C GLY A 172 -12.08 -6.30 6.97
N ILE A 173 -11.31 -6.03 5.91
CA ILE A 173 -11.72 -5.12 4.83
C ILE A 173 -12.95 -5.67 4.10
N LEU A 174 -13.00 -6.98 3.90
CA LEU A 174 -14.09 -7.66 3.19
C LEU A 174 -15.24 -8.11 4.10
N LYS A 175 -15.16 -7.76 5.39
CA LYS A 175 -16.24 -8.11 6.34
C LYS A 175 -17.57 -7.55 5.86
N GLU A 176 -18.60 -8.39 5.89
CA GLU A 176 -19.95 -8.01 5.52
C GLU A 176 -20.46 -6.80 6.32
N ARG A 177 -21.09 -5.88 5.63
CA ARG A 177 -21.64 -4.62 6.18
C ARG A 177 -23.13 -4.51 5.87
N ALA A 178 -23.84 -3.71 6.64
CA ALA A 178 -25.29 -3.49 6.44
C ALA A 178 -25.61 -2.89 5.06
N ALA A 179 -24.73 -2.03 4.53
CA ALA A 179 -24.90 -1.43 3.21
C ALA A 179 -24.60 -2.37 2.03
N GLY A 180 -23.95 -3.49 2.28
CA GLY A 180 -23.54 -4.46 1.27
C GLY A 180 -22.05 -4.83 1.38
N PRO A 181 -21.58 -5.75 0.54
CA PRO A 181 -20.20 -6.21 0.54
C PRO A 181 -19.24 -5.09 0.08
N THR A 182 -18.04 -5.09 0.63
CA THR A 182 -16.94 -4.25 0.13
C THR A 182 -16.38 -4.87 -1.16
N GLU A 183 -16.33 -4.10 -2.23
CA GLU A 183 -15.66 -4.50 -3.47
C GLU A 183 -14.15 -4.28 -3.33
N LEU A 184 -13.34 -5.32 -3.51
CA LEU A 184 -11.89 -5.22 -3.54
C LEU A 184 -11.39 -5.36 -4.99
N VAL A 185 -10.62 -4.38 -5.44
CA VAL A 185 -10.02 -4.32 -6.77
C VAL A 185 -8.51 -4.18 -6.64
N PHE A 186 -7.75 -4.86 -7.50
CA PHE A 186 -6.32 -4.65 -7.63
C PHE A 186 -6.01 -3.80 -8.87
N ALA A 187 -5.15 -2.81 -8.68
CA ALA A 187 -4.60 -2.01 -9.77
C ALA A 187 -3.07 -2.16 -9.81
N ASN A 188 -2.48 -2.09 -11.00
CA ASN A 188 -1.03 -2.09 -11.14
C ASN A 188 -0.47 -0.73 -10.73
N GLU A 189 0.56 -0.72 -9.88
CA GLU A 189 1.20 0.51 -9.40
C GLU A 189 1.64 1.44 -10.54
N PRO A 190 2.39 0.97 -11.56
CA PRO A 190 2.83 1.83 -12.66
C PRO A 190 1.66 2.30 -13.56
N GLU A 191 0.62 1.50 -13.73
CA GLU A 191 -0.58 1.91 -14.47
C GLU A 191 -1.33 3.04 -13.74
N ALA A 192 -1.50 2.90 -12.43
CA ALA A 192 -2.13 3.92 -11.61
C ALA A 192 -1.32 5.22 -11.60
N ALA A 193 0.02 5.14 -11.53
CA ALA A 193 0.92 6.29 -11.60
C ALA A 193 0.85 7.00 -12.97
N ALA A 194 0.82 6.23 -14.06
CA ALA A 194 0.66 6.78 -15.42
C ALA A 194 -0.66 7.52 -15.56
N MET A 195 -1.76 6.90 -15.15
CA MET A 195 -3.10 7.48 -15.23
C MET A 195 -3.20 8.79 -14.43
N SER A 196 -2.71 8.80 -13.18
CA SER A 196 -2.68 10.00 -12.35
C SER A 196 -1.90 11.13 -13.03
N THR A 197 -0.70 10.84 -13.54
CA THR A 197 0.16 11.82 -14.18
C THR A 197 -0.46 12.42 -15.47
N LEU A 198 -1.12 11.58 -16.27
CA LEU A 198 -1.76 12.01 -17.49
C LEU A 198 -2.99 12.91 -17.22
N ILE A 199 -3.76 12.57 -16.20
CA ILE A 199 -4.95 13.33 -15.80
C ILE A 199 -4.56 14.67 -15.14
N GLU A 200 -3.65 14.64 -14.14
CA GLU A 200 -3.27 15.82 -13.35
C GLU A 200 -2.62 16.92 -14.21
N ARG A 201 -1.86 16.56 -15.24
CA ARG A 201 -1.19 17.53 -16.11
C ARG A 201 -2.06 18.10 -17.20
N GLY A 202 -3.33 17.69 -17.28
CA GLY A 202 -4.24 18.12 -18.35
C GLY A 202 -3.70 17.77 -19.77
N ARG A 203 -2.69 16.92 -19.83
CA ARG A 203 -2.14 16.46 -21.11
C ARG A 203 -3.07 15.38 -21.65
N ARG A 204 -3.66 15.67 -22.81
CA ARG A 204 -4.37 14.63 -23.56
C ARG A 204 -3.32 13.80 -24.31
N PRO A 205 -3.08 12.57 -23.91
CA PRO A 205 -2.16 11.71 -24.62
C PRO A 205 -2.70 11.49 -26.05
N GLY A 206 -1.81 11.46 -27.03
CA GLY A 206 -2.22 11.07 -28.39
C GLY A 206 -2.35 9.56 -28.51
N THR A 207 -3.34 9.08 -29.27
CA THR A 207 -3.46 7.66 -29.63
C THR A 207 -2.16 7.19 -30.30
N GLY A 208 -1.63 6.05 -29.87
CA GLY A 208 -0.35 5.50 -30.33
C GLY A 208 0.89 6.07 -29.62
N GLY A 209 0.74 7.08 -28.76
CA GLY A 209 1.82 7.58 -27.92
C GLY A 209 2.35 6.50 -26.97
N VAL A 210 3.68 6.44 -26.81
CA VAL A 210 4.34 5.49 -25.90
C VAL A 210 4.92 6.26 -24.72
N TYR A 211 4.66 5.77 -23.52
CA TYR A 211 5.14 6.35 -22.26
C TYR A 211 5.92 5.29 -21.49
N VAL A 212 7.07 5.67 -20.97
CA VAL A 212 7.82 4.84 -20.03
C VAL A 212 7.51 5.35 -18.63
N VAL A 213 7.01 4.47 -17.78
CA VAL A 213 6.81 4.72 -16.36
C VAL A 213 7.99 4.12 -15.62
N CYS A 214 8.66 4.94 -14.83
CA CYS A 214 9.68 4.51 -13.89
C CYS A 214 9.13 4.77 -12.49
N ASP A 215 8.73 3.70 -11.82
CA ASP A 215 8.30 3.75 -10.43
C ASP A 215 9.50 3.42 -9.55
N ALA A 216 10.11 4.46 -8.99
CA ALA A 216 11.24 4.36 -8.09
C ALA A 216 10.73 4.42 -6.65
N GLY A 217 10.37 3.28 -6.10
CA GLY A 217 9.89 3.12 -4.73
C GLY A 217 11.02 3.05 -3.69
N GLY A 218 10.64 2.84 -2.45
CA GLY A 218 11.60 2.69 -1.34
C GLY A 218 12.39 1.38 -1.35
N GLY A 219 12.01 0.41 -2.18
CA GLY A 219 12.62 -0.93 -2.20
C GLY A 219 12.77 -1.56 -3.57
N THR A 220 12.08 -1.03 -4.57
CA THR A 220 12.12 -1.54 -5.94
C THR A 220 12.07 -0.40 -6.92
N VAL A 221 12.63 -0.63 -8.11
CA VAL A 221 12.49 0.26 -9.25
C VAL A 221 11.83 -0.54 -10.36
N ASP A 222 10.56 -0.24 -10.63
CA ASP A 222 9.79 -0.90 -11.68
C ASP A 222 9.76 -0.01 -12.93
N MET A 223 10.15 -0.56 -14.08
CA MET A 223 10.06 0.13 -15.36
C MET A 223 9.12 -0.60 -16.30
N ILE A 224 8.14 0.12 -16.83
CA ILE A 224 7.19 -0.43 -17.77
C ILE A 224 6.86 0.58 -18.88
N SER A 225 6.62 0.09 -20.08
CA SER A 225 6.24 0.93 -21.21
C SER A 225 4.78 0.70 -21.60
N TYR A 226 4.02 1.77 -21.65
CA TYR A 226 2.62 1.76 -22.06
C TYR A 226 2.43 2.48 -23.39
N LYS A 227 1.60 1.91 -24.26
CA LYS A 227 1.10 2.55 -25.47
C LYS A 227 -0.35 2.95 -25.26
N ILE A 228 -0.69 4.18 -25.62
CA ILE A 228 -2.07 4.65 -25.60
C ILE A 228 -2.84 4.01 -26.75
N ASP A 229 -3.84 3.22 -26.40
CA ASP A 229 -4.73 2.58 -27.37
C ASP A 229 -5.93 3.47 -27.69
N GLN A 230 -6.50 4.11 -26.67
CA GLN A 230 -7.65 5.01 -26.76
C GLN A 230 -7.48 6.19 -25.81
N VAL A 231 -8.01 7.36 -26.18
CA VAL A 231 -7.87 8.60 -25.39
C VAL A 231 -9.13 9.02 -24.63
N ASP A 232 -10.30 8.45 -24.97
CA ASP A 232 -11.56 8.74 -24.28
C ASP A 232 -12.46 7.49 -24.27
N PRO A 233 -12.59 6.77 -23.12
CA PRO A 233 -11.72 6.90 -21.94
C PRO A 233 -10.25 6.55 -22.28
N ILE A 234 -9.31 7.01 -21.45
CA ILE A 234 -7.90 6.65 -21.65
C ILE A 234 -7.73 5.16 -21.40
N CYS A 235 -7.30 4.43 -22.44
CA CYS A 235 -6.94 3.02 -22.35
C CYS A 235 -5.48 2.85 -22.76
N MET A 236 -4.73 2.12 -21.93
CA MET A 236 -3.31 1.84 -22.15
C MET A 236 -3.10 0.33 -22.29
N LYS A 237 -2.14 -0.04 -23.12
CA LYS A 237 -1.64 -1.41 -23.25
C LYS A 237 -0.15 -1.43 -22.99
N GLU A 238 0.35 -2.48 -22.38
CA GLU A 238 1.79 -2.69 -22.27
C GLU A 238 2.41 -2.73 -23.67
N ALA A 239 3.42 -1.89 -23.90
CA ALA A 239 4.13 -1.84 -25.17
C ALA A 239 5.30 -2.82 -25.23
N VAL A 240 5.93 -3.09 -24.08
CA VAL A 240 7.01 -4.06 -23.86
C VAL A 240 6.79 -4.66 -22.48
N GLU A 241 7.00 -5.97 -22.36
CA GLU A 241 6.88 -6.68 -21.10
C GLU A 241 7.78 -6.04 -20.02
N GLY A 242 7.19 -5.70 -18.87
CA GLY A 242 7.90 -5.03 -17.79
C GLY A 242 9.03 -5.89 -17.23
N LYS A 243 10.14 -5.24 -16.88
CA LYS A 243 11.23 -5.84 -16.11
C LYS A 243 11.35 -5.07 -14.80
N GLY A 244 11.38 -5.78 -13.71
CA GLY A 244 11.64 -5.29 -12.36
C GLY A 244 12.84 -5.99 -11.76
#